data_884510f054550ff5a435e759b55dbe89
#
_entry.id   884510f054550ff5a435e759b55dbe89
#
_cell.length_a   1.000
_cell.length_b   1.000
_cell.length_c   1.000
_cell.angle_alpha   90.00
_cell.angle_beta   90.00
_cell.angle_gamma   90.00
#
_symmetry.space_group_name_H-M   'P 1'
#
loop_
_entity.id
_entity.type
_entity.pdbx_description
1 polymer ?
#
loop_
_entity_poly.entity_id
_entity_poly.type
_entity_poly.pdbx_seq_one_letter_code
_entity_poly.pdbx_strand_id
1 'polypeptide(L)'
;MSKLQNLSWNTDRKLQEEAITYFSNAESFDFNALIKSAPKKLTANLVEIIANKKADEQYKSIDGLLYLLQDLSWPGSEKAMSLLKTFPKEILLPPLENTLKEASKENDDNWLGNLKMLIKYHSFTKDDFKNIDLIQVLEKAAW
;
A
#
# COMPACT_ATOMS: atom_id res chain seq x y z
N MET A 1 2.08 -13.87 23.04
CA MET A 1 1.70 -13.52 22.52
C MET A 1 2.20 -13.29 21.36
N SER A 2 2.05 -12.75 20.96
CA SER A 2 2.02 -12.93 19.67
C SER A 2 3.21 -12.54 18.93
N LYS A 3 3.57 -13.37 17.95
CA LYS A 3 4.62 -13.04 17.01
C LYS A 3 4.32 -11.73 16.29
N LEU A 4 3.04 -11.40 16.14
CA LEU A 4 2.63 -10.15 15.52
C LEU A 4 3.17 -8.94 16.28
N GLN A 5 3.14 -8.96 17.60
CA GLN A 5 3.65 -7.84 18.39
C GLN A 5 5.18 -7.68 18.24
N ASN A 6 5.87 -8.73 17.89
CA ASN A 6 7.31 -8.65 17.66
C ASN A 6 7.67 -7.91 16.38
N LEU A 7 6.66 -7.58 15.55
CA LEU A 7 6.85 -6.73 14.37
C LEU A 7 6.94 -5.24 14.74
N SER A 8 6.74 -4.89 16.01
CA SER A 8 6.89 -3.52 16.46
C SER A 8 8.35 -3.08 16.37
N TRP A 9 8.59 -1.87 15.91
CA TRP A 9 9.93 -1.33 15.83
C TRP A 9 10.59 -1.18 17.23
N ASN A 10 9.78 -1.20 18.32
CA ASN A 10 10.28 -1.12 19.68
C ASN A 10 10.81 -2.45 20.20
N THR A 11 10.53 -3.54 19.50
CA THR A 11 10.95 -4.88 19.91
C THR A 11 12.42 -5.08 19.56
N ASP A 12 13.09 -5.94 20.31
CA ASP A 12 14.47 -6.32 20.01
C ASP A 12 14.61 -6.73 18.53
N ARG A 13 15.66 -6.25 17.87
CA ARG A 13 15.86 -6.45 16.44
C ARG A 13 15.82 -7.92 16.03
N LYS A 14 16.44 -8.76 16.85
CA LYS A 14 16.45 -10.20 16.57
C LYS A 14 15.04 -10.79 16.56
N LEU A 15 14.19 -10.38 17.51
CA LEU A 15 12.80 -10.85 17.56
C LEU A 15 12.00 -10.30 16.38
N GLN A 16 12.28 -9.06 15.95
CA GLN A 16 11.64 -8.52 14.76
C GLN A 16 11.99 -9.36 13.54
N GLU A 17 13.26 -9.69 13.35
CA GLU A 17 13.70 -10.47 12.20
C GLU A 17 13.10 -11.87 12.20
N GLU A 18 13.00 -12.51 13.36
CA GLU A 18 12.37 -13.82 13.47
C GLU A 18 10.89 -13.75 13.11
N ALA A 19 10.19 -12.71 13.55
CA ALA A 19 8.78 -12.53 13.23
C ALA A 19 8.58 -12.27 11.74
N ILE A 20 9.41 -11.43 11.13
CA ILE A 20 9.36 -11.14 9.70
C ILE A 20 9.53 -12.43 8.91
N THR A 21 10.52 -13.25 9.27
CA THR A 21 10.78 -14.53 8.60
C THR A 21 9.57 -15.47 8.73
N TYR A 22 9.02 -15.55 9.93
CA TYR A 22 7.87 -16.41 10.18
C TYR A 22 6.69 -16.05 9.28
N PHE A 23 6.30 -14.77 9.26
CA PHE A 23 5.15 -14.33 8.48
C PHE A 23 5.44 -14.34 6.97
N SER A 24 6.69 -14.09 6.57
CA SER A 24 7.06 -14.16 5.15
C SER A 24 6.88 -15.56 4.59
N ASN A 25 7.03 -16.58 5.43
CA ASN A 25 6.88 -17.97 5.02
C ASN A 25 5.49 -18.54 5.30
N ALA A 26 4.61 -17.79 5.97
CA ALA A 26 3.27 -18.27 6.30
C ALA A 26 2.43 -18.39 5.03
N GLU A 27 1.60 -19.44 4.97
CA GLU A 27 0.74 -19.67 3.81
C GLU A 27 -0.41 -18.67 3.73
N SER A 28 -0.86 -18.17 4.87
CA SER A 28 -1.99 -17.26 4.92
C SER A 28 -1.59 -16.00 5.69
N PHE A 29 -1.72 -14.83 5.05
CA PHE A 29 -1.37 -13.58 5.66
C PHE A 29 -2.24 -12.48 5.07
N ASP A 30 -3.24 -12.03 5.84
CA ASP A 30 -4.15 -10.98 5.36
C ASP A 30 -3.57 -9.60 5.65
N PHE A 31 -2.66 -9.17 4.79
CA PHE A 31 -2.01 -7.87 4.90
C PHE A 31 -3.02 -6.72 4.90
N ASN A 32 -4.02 -6.78 4.00
CA ASN A 32 -4.97 -5.68 3.86
C ASN A 32 -5.75 -5.41 5.15
N ALA A 33 -6.16 -6.45 5.85
CA ALA A 33 -6.84 -6.28 7.13
C ALA A 33 -5.88 -5.79 8.21
N LEU A 34 -4.69 -6.37 8.27
CA LEU A 34 -3.70 -6.02 9.30
C LEU A 34 -3.22 -4.58 9.18
N ILE A 35 -2.94 -4.11 7.97
CA ILE A 35 -2.38 -2.79 7.79
C ILE A 35 -3.34 -1.69 8.23
N LYS A 36 -4.64 -1.92 8.08
CA LYS A 36 -5.65 -0.93 8.46
C LYS A 36 -5.88 -0.88 9.96
N SER A 37 -5.69 -1.99 10.65
CA SER A 37 -5.98 -2.09 12.09
C SER A 37 -4.74 -2.00 12.97
N ALA A 38 -3.56 -2.29 12.45
CA ALA A 38 -2.35 -2.35 13.27
C ALA A 38 -1.84 -0.95 13.65
N PRO A 39 -1.21 -0.83 14.82
CA PRO A 39 -0.53 0.41 15.17
C PRO A 39 0.59 0.70 14.16
N LYS A 40 0.86 1.98 13.92
CA LYS A 40 1.87 2.38 12.93
C LYS A 40 3.26 1.83 13.23
N LYS A 41 3.57 1.55 14.48
CA LYS A 41 4.87 0.97 14.84
C LYS A 41 5.10 -0.44 14.27
N LEU A 42 4.05 -1.09 13.72
CA LEU A 42 4.17 -2.39 13.07
C LEU A 42 4.20 -2.29 11.55
N THR A 43 3.77 -1.16 10.98
CA THR A 43 3.50 -1.11 9.54
C THR A 43 4.73 -1.28 8.65
N ALA A 44 5.89 -0.77 9.07
CA ALA A 44 7.11 -0.94 8.27
C ALA A 44 7.46 -2.42 8.11
N ASN A 45 7.39 -3.20 9.19
CA ASN A 45 7.70 -4.62 9.14
C ASN A 45 6.61 -5.42 8.42
N LEU A 46 5.35 -4.97 8.48
CA LEU A 46 4.29 -5.60 7.69
C LEU A 46 4.56 -5.45 6.20
N VAL A 47 5.00 -4.26 5.76
CA VAL A 47 5.37 -4.05 4.35
C VAL A 47 6.58 -4.89 3.98
N GLU A 48 7.55 -5.04 4.89
CA GLU A 48 8.72 -5.88 4.66
C GLU A 48 8.31 -7.34 4.38
N ILE A 49 7.35 -7.84 5.13
CA ILE A 49 6.81 -9.20 4.93
C ILE A 49 6.24 -9.34 3.52
N ILE A 50 5.45 -8.36 3.07
CA ILE A 50 4.87 -8.39 1.73
C ILE A 50 5.98 -8.35 0.67
N ALA A 51 7.02 -7.55 0.89
CA ALA A 51 8.14 -7.47 -0.04
C ALA A 51 8.86 -8.82 -0.19
N ASN A 52 8.80 -9.66 0.84
CA ASN A 52 9.42 -10.99 0.81
C ASN A 52 8.53 -12.07 0.20
N LYS A 53 7.27 -11.76 -0.09
CA LYS A 53 6.35 -12.75 -0.65
C LYS A 53 6.44 -12.79 -2.17
N LYS A 54 5.84 -13.83 -2.76
CA LYS A 54 5.80 -13.99 -4.21
C LYS A 54 4.87 -12.95 -4.83
N ALA A 55 5.06 -12.69 -6.12
CA ALA A 55 4.32 -11.66 -6.84
C ALA A 55 2.80 -11.77 -6.70
N ASP A 56 2.26 -12.98 -6.83
CA ASP A 56 0.81 -13.18 -6.74
C ASP A 56 0.25 -12.79 -5.36
N GLU A 57 1.00 -13.04 -4.30
CA GLU A 57 0.59 -12.63 -2.95
C GLU A 57 0.75 -11.13 -2.76
N GLN A 58 1.79 -10.55 -3.35
CA GLN A 58 1.97 -9.10 -3.32
C GLN A 58 0.78 -8.40 -4.00
N TYR A 59 0.30 -8.95 -5.12
CA TYR A 59 -0.83 -8.37 -5.84
C TYR A 59 -2.12 -8.39 -5.01
N LYS A 60 -2.31 -9.41 -4.20
CA LYS A 60 -3.47 -9.48 -3.29
C LYS A 60 -3.41 -8.41 -2.21
N SER A 61 -2.24 -7.84 -1.97
CA SER A 61 -1.99 -6.85 -0.92
C SER A 61 -2.03 -5.40 -1.43
N ILE A 62 -2.38 -5.19 -2.69
CA ILE A 62 -2.35 -3.86 -3.30
C ILE A 62 -3.22 -2.85 -2.55
N ASP A 63 -4.42 -3.25 -2.13
CA ASP A 63 -5.31 -2.34 -1.40
C ASP A 63 -4.65 -1.78 -0.14
N GLY A 64 -3.98 -2.63 0.63
CA GLY A 64 -3.27 -2.22 1.83
C GLY A 64 -2.09 -1.33 1.54
N LEU A 65 -1.36 -1.63 0.45
CA LEU A 65 -0.24 -0.80 0.04
C LEU A 65 -0.71 0.59 -0.39
N LEU A 66 -1.80 0.66 -1.15
CA LEU A 66 -2.39 1.93 -1.56
C LEU A 66 -2.92 2.72 -0.35
N TYR A 67 -3.47 2.02 0.64
CA TYR A 67 -3.95 2.63 1.87
C TYR A 67 -2.83 3.40 2.59
N LEU A 68 -1.61 2.89 2.58
CA LEU A 68 -0.47 3.54 3.21
C LEU A 68 -0.04 4.83 2.50
N LEU A 69 -0.47 5.04 1.27
CA LEU A 69 -0.13 6.27 0.54
C LEU A 69 -0.89 7.50 1.06
N GLN A 70 -1.77 7.33 2.04
CA GLN A 70 -2.44 8.45 2.68
C GLN A 70 -1.44 9.43 3.29
N ASP A 71 -0.33 8.91 3.79
CA ASP A 71 0.70 9.73 4.40
C ASP A 71 2.06 9.06 4.20
N LEU A 72 2.90 9.65 3.36
CA LEU A 72 4.21 9.08 3.06
C LEU A 72 5.18 9.11 4.24
N SER A 73 4.84 9.82 5.31
CA SER A 73 5.63 9.81 6.53
C SER A 73 5.33 8.61 7.44
N TRP A 74 4.25 7.87 7.17
CA TRP A 74 3.96 6.67 7.95
C TRP A 74 5.02 5.61 7.72
N PRO A 75 5.39 4.84 8.78
CA PRO A 75 6.37 3.76 8.60
C PRO A 75 5.94 2.77 7.53
N GLY A 76 6.82 2.51 6.58
CA GLY A 76 6.55 1.58 5.48
C GLY A 76 5.90 2.19 4.25
N SER A 77 5.42 3.44 4.32
CA SER A 77 4.72 4.05 3.19
C SER A 77 5.62 4.25 1.97
N GLU A 78 6.86 4.70 2.16
CA GLU A 78 7.79 4.87 1.05
C GLU A 78 8.11 3.53 0.39
N LYS A 79 8.27 2.47 1.19
CA LYS A 79 8.52 1.14 0.66
C LYS A 79 7.28 0.62 -0.07
N ALA A 80 6.09 0.91 0.44
CA ALA A 80 4.84 0.57 -0.24
C ALA A 80 4.78 1.23 -1.62
N MET A 81 5.12 2.51 -1.70
CA MET A 81 5.18 3.23 -2.98
C MET A 81 6.17 2.54 -3.92
N SER A 82 7.36 2.18 -3.43
CA SER A 82 8.37 1.52 -4.24
C SER A 82 7.89 0.18 -4.78
N LEU A 83 7.18 -0.60 -3.96
CA LEU A 83 6.61 -1.88 -4.40
C LEU A 83 5.54 -1.66 -5.47
N LEU A 84 4.65 -0.70 -5.25
CA LEU A 84 3.58 -0.41 -6.21
C LEU A 84 4.15 0.01 -7.57
N LYS A 85 5.29 0.69 -7.57
CA LYS A 85 5.95 1.07 -8.82
C LYS A 85 6.46 -0.13 -9.62
N THR A 86 6.68 -1.28 -8.97
CA THR A 86 7.15 -2.47 -9.67
C THR A 86 6.02 -3.30 -10.28
N PHE A 87 4.77 -3.01 -9.93
CA PHE A 87 3.62 -3.83 -10.36
C PHE A 87 3.15 -3.43 -11.75
N PRO A 88 2.64 -4.40 -12.55
CA PRO A 88 2.09 -4.08 -13.88
C PRO A 88 0.89 -3.15 -13.82
N LYS A 89 0.76 -2.26 -14.81
CA LYS A 89 -0.35 -1.31 -14.90
C LYS A 89 -1.71 -1.98 -14.83
N GLU A 90 -1.87 -3.08 -15.56
CA GLU A 90 -3.15 -3.78 -15.67
C GLU A 90 -3.60 -4.34 -14.31
N ILE A 91 -2.66 -4.73 -13.49
CA ILE A 91 -2.94 -5.28 -12.17
C ILE A 91 -3.28 -4.17 -11.18
N LEU A 92 -2.60 -3.03 -11.30
CA LEU A 92 -2.83 -1.88 -10.42
C LEU A 92 -4.15 -1.17 -10.71
N LEU A 93 -4.60 -1.15 -11.94
CA LEU A 93 -5.70 -0.28 -12.34
C LEU A 93 -6.99 -0.45 -11.54
N PRO A 94 -7.57 -1.67 -11.40
CA PRO A 94 -8.83 -1.79 -10.66
C PRO A 94 -8.73 -1.34 -9.19
N PRO A 95 -7.74 -1.79 -8.41
CA PRO A 95 -7.64 -1.30 -7.03
C PRO A 95 -7.29 0.18 -6.95
N LEU A 96 -6.53 0.71 -7.91
CA LEU A 96 -6.20 2.12 -7.94
C LEU A 96 -7.46 2.96 -8.16
N GLU A 97 -8.34 2.56 -9.08
CA GLU A 97 -9.60 3.27 -9.29
C GLU A 97 -10.47 3.26 -8.03
N ASN A 98 -10.55 2.12 -7.34
CA ASN A 98 -11.31 2.03 -6.10
C ASN A 98 -10.73 2.94 -5.02
N THR A 99 -9.41 3.00 -4.92
CA THR A 99 -8.74 3.84 -3.93
C THR A 99 -8.94 5.32 -4.24
N LEU A 100 -8.90 5.69 -5.52
CA LEU A 100 -9.17 7.07 -5.93
C LEU A 100 -10.58 7.49 -5.54
N LYS A 101 -11.57 6.60 -5.71
CA LYS A 101 -12.94 6.88 -5.29
C LYS A 101 -13.01 7.14 -3.79
N GLU A 102 -12.34 6.31 -3.01
CA GLU A 102 -12.33 6.44 -1.56
C GLU A 102 -11.67 7.74 -1.13
N ALA A 103 -10.48 8.04 -1.68
CA ALA A 103 -9.75 9.26 -1.35
C ALA A 103 -10.54 10.50 -1.72
N SER A 104 -11.24 10.47 -2.86
CA SER A 104 -12.08 11.57 -3.30
C SER A 104 -13.28 11.76 -2.38
N LYS A 105 -13.91 10.66 -1.99
CA LYS A 105 -15.06 10.69 -1.08
C LYS A 105 -14.69 11.28 0.27
N GLU A 106 -13.48 11.00 0.74
CA GLU A 106 -12.98 11.51 2.01
C GLU A 106 -12.37 12.91 1.89
N ASN A 107 -12.30 13.46 0.69
CA ASN A 107 -11.65 14.75 0.40
C ASN A 107 -10.21 14.77 0.92
N ASP A 108 -9.50 13.67 0.75
CA ASP A 108 -8.13 13.53 1.22
C ASP A 108 -7.14 13.95 0.13
N ASP A 109 -6.79 15.23 0.14
CA ASP A 109 -5.90 15.80 -0.88
C ASP A 109 -4.49 15.21 -0.86
N ASN A 110 -3.99 14.87 0.33
CA ASN A 110 -2.68 14.24 0.44
C ASN A 110 -2.67 12.87 -0.22
N TRP A 111 -3.70 12.09 0.06
CA TRP A 111 -3.84 10.76 -0.54
C TRP A 111 -3.94 10.86 -2.06
N LEU A 112 -4.82 11.75 -2.54
CA LEU A 112 -4.99 11.97 -3.98
C LEU A 112 -3.67 12.38 -4.64
N GLY A 113 -2.93 13.30 -4.02
CA GLY A 113 -1.63 13.72 -4.53
C GLY A 113 -0.62 12.59 -4.63
N ASN A 114 -0.58 11.74 -3.60
CA ASN A 114 0.33 10.59 -3.58
C ASN A 114 -0.06 9.52 -4.61
N LEU A 115 -1.37 9.27 -4.76
CA LEU A 115 -1.87 8.37 -5.80
C LEU A 115 -1.52 8.90 -7.19
N LYS A 116 -1.58 10.21 -7.35
CA LYS A 116 -1.23 10.84 -8.62
C LYS A 116 0.24 10.64 -8.97
N MET A 117 1.13 10.66 -7.98
CA MET A 117 2.54 10.35 -8.20
C MET A 117 2.72 8.96 -8.81
N LEU A 118 1.98 7.99 -8.28
CA LEU A 118 2.01 6.62 -8.80
C LEU A 118 1.47 6.55 -10.23
N ILE A 119 0.38 7.28 -10.48
CA ILE A 119 -0.23 7.36 -11.81
C ILE A 119 0.77 7.92 -12.83
N LYS A 120 1.48 8.98 -12.47
CA LYS A 120 2.49 9.56 -13.34
C LYS A 120 3.66 8.61 -13.59
N TYR A 121 4.08 7.93 -12.54
CA TYR A 121 5.20 6.99 -12.67
C TYR A 121 4.91 5.91 -13.70
N HIS A 122 3.69 5.37 -13.68
CA HIS A 122 3.28 4.31 -14.60
C HIS A 122 2.80 4.84 -15.95
N SER A 123 2.79 6.16 -16.14
CA SER A 123 2.32 6.79 -17.36
C SER A 123 0.87 6.45 -17.69
N PHE A 124 0.02 6.34 -16.67
CA PHE A 124 -1.41 6.18 -16.88
C PHE A 124 -1.96 7.42 -17.55
N THR A 125 -2.87 7.23 -18.51
CA THR A 125 -3.54 8.32 -19.22
C THR A 125 -5.03 8.28 -18.91
N LYS A 126 -5.76 9.31 -19.34
CA LYS A 126 -7.22 9.35 -19.17
C LYS A 126 -7.91 8.13 -19.78
N ASP A 127 -7.35 7.62 -20.86
CA ASP A 127 -7.95 6.48 -21.57
C ASP A 127 -7.84 5.17 -20.77
N ASP A 128 -6.91 5.10 -19.82
CA ASP A 128 -6.75 3.91 -18.97
C ASP A 128 -7.88 3.79 -17.96
N PHE A 129 -8.49 4.91 -17.55
CA PHE A 129 -9.51 4.93 -16.51
C PHE A 129 -10.90 4.78 -17.10
N LYS A 130 -11.69 3.87 -16.51
CA LYS A 130 -13.04 3.63 -16.96
C LYS A 130 -14.05 4.61 -16.39
N ASN A 131 -13.74 5.23 -15.27
CA ASN A 131 -14.65 6.13 -14.58
C ASN A 131 -14.30 7.59 -14.87
N ILE A 132 -15.16 8.27 -15.63
CA ILE A 132 -14.96 9.67 -16.02
C ILE A 132 -14.87 10.58 -14.79
N ASP A 133 -15.64 10.29 -13.73
CA ASP A 133 -15.62 11.10 -12.52
C ASP A 133 -14.25 11.11 -11.87
N LEU A 134 -13.52 10.01 -11.96
CA LEU A 134 -12.15 9.94 -11.41
C LEU A 134 -11.19 10.82 -12.18
N ILE A 135 -11.38 10.95 -13.48
CA ILE A 135 -10.56 11.82 -14.31
C ILE A 135 -10.71 13.27 -13.84
N GLN A 136 -11.94 13.69 -13.54
CA GLN A 136 -12.21 15.04 -13.04
C GLN A 136 -11.55 15.27 -11.68
N VAL A 137 -11.58 14.25 -10.81
CA VAL A 137 -10.93 14.32 -9.50
C VAL A 137 -9.43 14.52 -9.67
N LEU A 138 -8.80 13.79 -10.58
CA LEU A 138 -7.38 13.90 -10.83
C LEU A 138 -6.99 15.28 -11.39
N GLU A 139 -7.86 15.87 -12.18
CA GLU A 139 -7.60 17.22 -12.72
C GLU A 139 -7.63 18.28 -11.63
N LYS A 140 -8.46 18.08 -10.60
CA LYS A 140 -8.55 19.02 -9.48
C LYS A 140 -7.41 18.89 -8.49
N ALA A 141 -6.81 17.71 -8.38
CA ALA A 141 -5.72 17.51 -7.46
C ALA A 141 -4.49 18.29 -7.91
N ALA A 142 -3.79 18.89 -6.97
CA ALA A 142 -2.58 19.63 -7.29
C ALA A 142 -1.50 18.71 -7.85
N TRP A 143 -0.90 19.13 -8.95
CA TRP A 143 0.17 18.33 -9.56
C TRP A 143 1.53 18.89 -9.18
#